data_5d10c0199c61be8b3e6c0b8a0d20e332
#
_entry.id   5d10c0199c61be8b3e6c0b8a0d20e332
#
_cell.length_a   1.000
_cell.length_b   1.000
_cell.length_c   1.000
_cell.angle_alpha   90.00
_cell.angle_beta   90.00
_cell.angle_gamma   90.00
#
_symmetry.space_group_name_H-M   'P 1'
#
loop_
_entity.id
_entity.type
_entity.pdbx_description
1 polymer ?
#
loop_
_entity_poly.entity_id
_entity_poly.type
_entity_poly.pdbx_seq_one_letter_code
_entity_poly.pdbx_strand_id
1 'polypeptide(L)'
;MTRSVENRPDWDHYFMEIAEVVSKRATCLRRGVGAVIVKNKQILATGYNGTPKGMPHCAEVGCLREQLNVPSGKCHELCRGIHAEQNAVVQAAVHGVSVDGATLYCTNQPCVVCSKILINAGIRRIVYRDPYPDKLAEEMLAASGMQVERLDFAEQELSLIHI
;
A
#
# COMPACT_ATOMS: atom_id res chain seq x y z
N MET A 1 8.79 -8.81 -32.89
CA MET A 1 9.43 -9.02 -31.56
C MET A 1 8.69 -10.14 -30.85
N THR A 2 9.29 -11.31 -30.73
CA THR A 2 8.74 -12.42 -29.96
C THR A 2 8.96 -12.11 -28.46
N ARG A 3 7.87 -11.97 -27.71
CA ARG A 3 7.96 -11.93 -26.24
C ARG A 3 8.49 -13.25 -25.75
N SER A 4 9.69 -13.28 -25.15
CA SER A 4 10.18 -14.46 -24.46
C SER A 4 9.55 -14.56 -23.08
N VAL A 5 9.31 -15.77 -22.60
CA VAL A 5 8.79 -16.03 -21.24
C VAL A 5 9.82 -15.59 -20.18
N GLU A 6 11.09 -15.51 -20.55
CA GLU A 6 12.22 -15.12 -19.70
C GLU A 6 12.18 -13.64 -19.25
N ASN A 7 11.45 -12.77 -19.99
CA ASN A 7 11.31 -11.33 -19.67
C ASN A 7 10.00 -10.99 -18.93
N ARG A 8 9.32 -11.98 -18.36
CA ARG A 8 8.12 -11.72 -17.55
C ARG A 8 8.56 -11.39 -16.12
N PRO A 9 8.01 -10.29 -15.52
CA PRO A 9 8.21 -10.05 -14.10
C PRO A 9 7.62 -11.23 -13.30
N ASP A 10 8.23 -11.57 -12.19
CA ASP A 10 7.60 -12.46 -11.23
C ASP A 10 6.32 -11.83 -10.64
N TRP A 11 5.55 -12.61 -9.89
CA TRP A 11 4.25 -12.13 -9.41
C TRP A 11 4.37 -10.99 -8.39
N ASP A 12 5.42 -10.95 -7.59
CA ASP A 12 5.60 -9.90 -6.60
C ASP A 12 5.94 -8.57 -7.27
N HIS A 13 6.85 -8.56 -8.25
CA HIS A 13 7.14 -7.37 -9.05
C HIS A 13 5.93 -6.92 -9.86
N TYR A 14 5.21 -7.84 -10.51
CA TYR A 14 4.01 -7.52 -11.27
C TYR A 14 2.94 -6.82 -10.42
N PHE A 15 2.61 -7.35 -9.24
CA PHE A 15 1.61 -6.73 -8.38
C PHE A 15 2.10 -5.46 -7.70
N MET A 16 3.41 -5.33 -7.45
CA MET A 16 3.98 -4.09 -6.93
C MET A 16 3.95 -2.97 -7.97
N GLU A 17 4.23 -3.25 -9.25
CA GLU A 17 4.06 -2.29 -10.34
C GLU A 17 2.60 -1.80 -10.44
N ILE A 18 1.62 -2.68 -10.25
CA ILE A 18 0.21 -2.29 -10.20
C ILE A 18 -0.05 -1.38 -8.98
N ALA A 19 0.51 -1.70 -7.81
CA ALA A 19 0.40 -0.84 -6.63
C ALA A 19 1.00 0.55 -6.87
N GLU A 20 2.10 0.65 -7.63
CA GLU A 20 2.69 1.93 -8.06
C GLU A 20 1.75 2.71 -8.98
N VAL A 21 1.13 2.04 -9.96
CA VAL A 21 0.12 2.68 -10.81
C VAL A 21 -1.07 3.19 -9.99
N VAL A 22 -1.53 2.39 -9.02
CA VAL A 22 -2.60 2.78 -8.09
C VAL A 22 -2.21 4.00 -7.27
N SER A 23 -0.96 4.10 -6.81
CA SER A 23 -0.45 5.23 -6.02
C SER A 23 -0.54 6.58 -6.75
N LYS A 24 -0.52 6.57 -8.09
CA LYS A 24 -0.64 7.79 -8.91
C LYS A 24 -2.02 8.46 -8.81
N ARG A 25 -3.00 7.76 -8.25
CA ARG A 25 -4.34 8.32 -7.95
C ARG A 25 -4.42 8.96 -6.56
N ALA A 26 -3.37 8.87 -5.75
CA ALA A 26 -3.34 9.47 -4.42
C ALA A 26 -3.60 10.98 -4.47
N THR A 27 -4.36 11.47 -3.51
CA THR A 27 -4.71 12.91 -3.39
C THR A 27 -3.99 13.59 -2.22
N CYS A 28 -3.10 12.87 -1.54
CA CYS A 28 -2.27 13.40 -0.47
C CYS A 28 -1.13 14.25 -1.04
N LEU A 29 -0.94 15.45 -0.47
CA LEU A 29 0.14 16.37 -0.89
C LEU A 29 1.53 15.95 -0.41
N ARG A 30 1.61 15.09 0.61
CA ARG A 30 2.88 14.69 1.22
C ARG A 30 3.47 13.44 0.62
N ARG A 31 2.65 12.47 0.27
CA ARG A 31 3.09 11.16 -0.25
C ARG A 31 1.96 10.45 -1.00
N GLY A 32 2.27 9.89 -2.16
CA GLY A 32 1.38 8.97 -2.86
C GLY A 32 1.69 7.54 -2.44
N VAL A 33 0.68 6.83 -1.95
CA VAL A 33 0.76 5.41 -1.58
C VAL A 33 -0.32 4.63 -2.31
N GLY A 34 0.03 3.46 -2.81
CA GLY A 34 -0.88 2.52 -3.44
C GLY A 34 -0.80 1.15 -2.79
N ALA A 35 -1.94 0.49 -2.71
CA ALA A 35 -2.08 -0.86 -2.16
C ALA A 35 -2.95 -1.73 -3.08
N VAL A 36 -2.57 -3.01 -3.20
CA VAL A 36 -3.30 -4.02 -3.99
C VAL A 36 -3.43 -5.28 -3.15
N ILE A 37 -4.65 -5.76 -2.97
CA ILE A 37 -4.92 -7.01 -2.27
C ILE A 37 -5.13 -8.12 -3.30
N VAL A 38 -4.37 -9.20 -3.18
CA VAL A 38 -4.31 -10.30 -4.16
C VAL A 38 -4.53 -11.63 -3.47
N LYS A 39 -5.34 -12.49 -4.07
CA LYS A 39 -5.50 -13.88 -3.66
C LYS A 39 -5.56 -14.79 -4.88
N ASN A 40 -4.83 -15.90 -4.87
CA ASN A 40 -4.75 -16.82 -5.99
C ASN A 40 -4.41 -16.12 -7.32
N LYS A 41 -3.47 -15.18 -7.28
CA LYS A 41 -3.05 -14.36 -8.45
C LYS A 41 -4.16 -13.49 -9.06
N GLN A 42 -5.23 -13.25 -8.32
CA GLN A 42 -6.33 -12.37 -8.72
C GLN A 42 -6.37 -11.15 -7.80
N ILE A 43 -6.51 -9.96 -8.39
CA ILE A 43 -6.70 -8.72 -7.64
C ILE A 43 -8.11 -8.72 -7.06
N LEU A 44 -8.22 -8.59 -5.74
CA LEU A 44 -9.48 -8.51 -5.02
C LEU A 44 -9.93 -7.06 -4.82
N ALA A 45 -8.99 -6.18 -4.48
CA ALA A 45 -9.23 -4.77 -4.25
C ALA A 45 -7.95 -3.95 -4.42
N THR A 46 -8.12 -2.67 -4.66
CA THR A 46 -7.05 -1.67 -4.69
C THR A 46 -7.39 -0.52 -3.77
N GLY A 47 -6.37 0.21 -3.32
CA GLY A 47 -6.55 1.41 -2.52
C GLY A 47 -5.40 2.38 -2.72
N TYR A 48 -5.69 3.66 -2.69
CA TYR A 48 -4.70 4.73 -2.63
C TYR A 48 -5.05 5.68 -1.48
N ASN A 49 -4.07 6.42 -0.99
CA ASN A 49 -4.32 7.33 0.11
C ASN A 49 -4.95 8.65 -0.36
N GLY A 50 -5.91 9.12 0.38
CA GLY A 50 -6.64 10.35 0.08
C GLY A 50 -7.80 10.57 1.04
N THR A 51 -8.49 11.70 0.88
CA THR A 51 -9.66 12.05 1.68
C THR A 51 -10.82 11.09 1.40
N PRO A 52 -11.73 10.89 2.39
CA PRO A 52 -12.93 10.08 2.18
C PRO A 52 -13.76 10.55 1.00
N LYS A 53 -14.51 9.63 0.40
CA LYS A 53 -15.37 9.90 -0.75
C LYS A 53 -16.32 11.07 -0.47
N GLY A 54 -16.37 12.02 -1.40
CA GLY A 54 -17.25 13.19 -1.30
C GLY A 54 -16.70 14.34 -0.46
N MET A 55 -15.51 14.19 0.13
CA MET A 55 -14.84 15.26 0.86
C MET A 55 -13.83 15.99 -0.03
N PRO A 56 -13.58 17.30 0.23
CA PRO A 56 -12.55 18.04 -0.50
C PRO A 56 -11.18 17.38 -0.37
N HIS A 57 -10.41 17.39 -1.45
CA HIS A 57 -9.04 16.88 -1.43
C HIS A 57 -8.08 17.83 -0.70
N CYS A 58 -7.00 17.27 -0.14
CA CYS A 58 -5.96 18.09 0.48
C CYS A 58 -5.36 19.13 -0.49
N ALA A 59 -5.35 18.84 -1.79
CA ALA A 59 -4.93 19.80 -2.82
C ALA A 59 -5.82 21.05 -2.87
N GLU A 60 -7.10 20.96 -2.44
CA GLU A 60 -8.07 22.05 -2.47
C GLU A 60 -8.08 22.83 -1.15
N VAL A 61 -7.93 22.11 -0.01
CA VAL A 61 -8.10 22.70 1.34
C VAL A 61 -6.81 22.74 2.17
N GLY A 62 -5.71 22.26 1.61
CA GLY A 62 -4.43 22.16 2.30
C GLY A 62 -4.29 20.92 3.18
N CYS A 63 -3.07 20.62 3.58
CA CYS A 63 -2.75 19.52 4.48
C CYS A 63 -2.94 19.96 5.94
N LEU A 64 -3.90 19.36 6.65
CA LEU A 64 -4.16 19.68 8.05
C LEU A 64 -2.93 19.45 8.94
N ARG A 65 -2.18 18.37 8.68
CA ARG A 65 -0.97 18.04 9.46
C ARG A 65 0.16 19.08 9.26
N GLU A 66 0.25 19.67 8.07
CA GLU A 66 1.17 20.80 7.83
C GLU A 66 0.70 22.06 8.55
N GLN A 67 -0.59 22.36 8.48
CA GLN A 67 -1.19 23.50 9.17
C GLN A 67 -1.00 23.43 10.70
N LEU A 68 -0.97 22.21 11.25
CA LEU A 68 -0.75 21.96 12.69
C LEU A 68 0.71 21.67 13.04
N ASN A 69 1.65 21.81 12.10
CA ASN A 69 3.07 21.50 12.28
C ASN A 69 3.33 20.08 12.83
N VAL A 70 2.52 19.09 12.41
CA VAL A 70 2.67 17.70 12.83
C VAL A 70 3.83 17.03 12.06
N PRO A 71 4.84 16.46 12.76
CA PRO A 71 5.94 15.75 12.11
C PRO A 71 5.45 14.55 11.29
N SER A 72 6.24 14.16 10.29
CA SER A 72 5.97 12.95 9.52
C SER A 72 5.96 11.72 10.44
N GLY A 73 5.03 10.80 10.20
CA GLY A 73 4.92 9.56 10.95
C GLY A 73 4.24 9.66 12.33
N LYS A 74 3.73 10.84 12.70
CA LYS A 74 3.06 11.05 14.00
C LYS A 74 1.63 11.56 13.82
N CYS A 75 0.79 11.29 14.82
CA CYS A 75 -0.58 11.81 14.93
C CYS A 75 -1.39 11.57 13.64
N HIS A 76 -1.45 10.31 13.19
CA HIS A 76 -2.20 9.94 11.99
C HIS A 76 -3.69 10.26 12.09
N GLU A 77 -4.23 10.29 13.30
CA GLU A 77 -5.61 10.67 13.62
C GLU A 77 -5.94 12.12 13.22
N LEU A 78 -4.94 12.98 13.10
CA LEU A 78 -5.12 14.36 12.65
C LEU A 78 -5.08 14.50 11.12
N CYS A 79 -4.85 13.41 10.39
CA CYS A 79 -4.90 13.42 8.93
C CYS A 79 -6.34 13.33 8.43
N ARG A 80 -6.71 14.16 7.44
CA ARG A 80 -8.01 14.01 6.75
C ARG A 80 -8.08 12.78 5.85
N GLY A 81 -6.92 12.22 5.49
CA GLY A 81 -6.82 11.10 4.55
C GLY A 81 -6.94 9.73 5.20
N ILE A 82 -7.47 8.81 4.43
CA ILE A 82 -7.42 7.36 4.71
C ILE A 82 -6.13 6.83 4.08
N HIS A 83 -5.47 5.88 4.72
CA HIS A 83 -4.30 5.22 4.15
C HIS A 83 -4.69 4.26 3.01
N ALA A 84 -3.76 3.98 2.12
CA ALA A 84 -4.00 3.12 0.96
C ALA A 84 -4.46 1.71 1.37
N GLU A 85 -3.82 1.13 2.38
CA GLU A 85 -4.12 -0.19 2.92
C GLU A 85 -5.54 -0.25 3.53
N GLN A 86 -5.90 0.78 4.30
CA GLN A 86 -7.26 0.92 4.84
C GLN A 86 -8.28 1.02 3.71
N ASN A 87 -7.99 1.82 2.70
CA ASN A 87 -8.89 2.02 1.57
C ASN A 87 -9.06 0.73 0.77
N ALA A 88 -8.01 -0.06 0.57
CA ALA A 88 -8.11 -1.36 -0.11
C ALA A 88 -9.03 -2.33 0.66
N VAL A 89 -8.91 -2.40 1.99
CA VAL A 89 -9.81 -3.22 2.82
C VAL A 89 -11.25 -2.71 2.77
N VAL A 90 -11.44 -1.38 2.83
CA VAL A 90 -12.78 -0.76 2.72
C VAL A 90 -13.41 -1.04 1.36
N GLN A 91 -12.64 -0.96 0.26
CA GLN A 91 -13.16 -1.29 -1.08
C GLN A 91 -13.59 -2.75 -1.18
N ALA A 92 -12.79 -3.67 -0.63
CA ALA A 92 -13.19 -5.08 -0.57
C ALA A 92 -14.51 -5.26 0.21
N ALA A 93 -14.63 -4.61 1.37
CA ALA A 93 -15.84 -4.67 2.19
C ALA A 93 -17.08 -4.10 1.48
N VAL A 94 -16.94 -2.95 0.79
CA VAL A 94 -18.04 -2.34 0.03
C VAL A 94 -18.55 -3.26 -1.08
N HIS A 95 -17.66 -4.03 -1.68
CA HIS A 95 -18.01 -4.98 -2.76
C HIS A 95 -18.32 -6.40 -2.26
N GLY A 96 -18.31 -6.64 -0.95
CA GLY A 96 -18.60 -7.94 -0.36
C GLY A 96 -17.53 -9.01 -0.66
N VAL A 97 -16.28 -8.60 -0.86
CA VAL A 97 -15.18 -9.50 -1.20
C VAL A 97 -14.35 -9.80 0.06
N SER A 98 -14.22 -11.08 0.40
CA SER A 98 -13.37 -11.51 1.50
C SER A 98 -11.89 -11.39 1.13
N VAL A 99 -11.11 -10.78 2.00
CA VAL A 99 -9.64 -10.66 1.87
C VAL A 99 -8.89 -11.64 2.77
N ASP A 100 -9.62 -12.50 3.48
CA ASP A 100 -9.02 -13.50 4.37
C ASP A 100 -8.06 -14.42 3.60
N GLY A 101 -6.85 -14.58 4.11
CA GLY A 101 -5.78 -15.36 3.50
C GLY A 101 -5.08 -14.70 2.30
N ALA A 102 -5.38 -13.44 1.98
CA ALA A 102 -4.79 -12.71 0.85
C ALA A 102 -3.38 -12.17 1.16
N THR A 103 -2.72 -11.70 0.10
CA THR A 103 -1.47 -10.94 0.13
C THR A 103 -1.77 -9.47 -0.15
N LEU A 104 -1.19 -8.57 0.65
CA LEU A 104 -1.17 -7.14 0.38
C LEU A 104 0.16 -6.76 -0.28
N TYR A 105 0.09 -6.08 -1.41
CA TYR A 105 1.23 -5.37 -2.02
C TYR A 105 1.04 -3.88 -1.76
N CYS A 106 2.00 -3.22 -1.15
CA CYS A 106 1.91 -1.81 -0.82
C CYS A 106 3.22 -1.08 -1.14
N THR A 107 3.15 0.09 -1.74
CA THR A 107 4.33 0.88 -2.07
C THR A 107 5.11 1.31 -0.82
N ASN A 108 4.47 1.38 0.34
CA ASN A 108 5.08 1.69 1.63
C ASN A 108 4.78 0.62 2.68
N GLN A 109 5.71 0.44 3.61
CA GLN A 109 5.49 -0.42 4.78
C GLN A 109 4.30 0.10 5.60
N PRO A 110 3.33 -0.76 5.96
CA PRO A 110 2.16 -0.36 6.74
C PRO A 110 2.53 0.18 8.13
N CYS A 111 1.90 1.27 8.54
CA CYS A 111 1.99 1.77 9.91
C CYS A 111 1.18 0.91 10.90
N VAL A 112 1.32 1.15 12.20
CA VAL A 112 0.63 0.37 13.24
C VAL A 112 -0.89 0.36 13.08
N VAL A 113 -1.49 1.47 12.66
CA VAL A 113 -2.95 1.56 12.47
C VAL A 113 -3.40 0.63 11.35
N CYS A 114 -2.70 0.67 10.21
CA CYS A 114 -2.97 -0.23 9.09
C CYS A 114 -2.69 -1.70 9.45
N SER A 115 -1.58 -1.97 10.13
CA SER A 115 -1.20 -3.33 10.56
C SER A 115 -2.29 -4.00 11.38
N LYS A 116 -2.90 -3.30 12.34
CA LYS A 116 -4.03 -3.82 13.14
C LYS A 116 -5.22 -4.22 12.27
N ILE A 117 -5.56 -3.39 11.29
CA ILE A 117 -6.67 -3.65 10.36
C ILE A 117 -6.34 -4.86 9.49
N LEU A 118 -5.14 -4.94 8.95
CA LEU A 118 -4.71 -6.03 8.07
C LEU A 118 -4.68 -7.38 8.80
N ILE A 119 -4.18 -7.41 10.04
CA ILE A 119 -4.20 -8.60 10.89
C ILE A 119 -5.63 -9.07 11.11
N ASN A 120 -6.52 -8.16 11.51
CA ASN A 120 -7.91 -8.50 11.80
C ASN A 120 -8.73 -8.85 10.55
N ALA A 121 -8.35 -8.33 9.39
CA ALA A 121 -8.93 -8.69 8.09
C ALA A 121 -8.48 -10.07 7.56
N GLY A 122 -7.51 -10.71 8.21
CA GLY A 122 -7.01 -12.03 7.83
C GLY A 122 -5.97 -12.03 6.72
N ILE A 123 -5.34 -10.89 6.44
CA ILE A 123 -4.19 -10.84 5.50
C ILE A 123 -3.08 -11.72 6.05
N ARG A 124 -2.47 -12.54 5.20
CA ARG A 124 -1.41 -13.48 5.59
C ARG A 124 -0.01 -13.03 5.21
N ARG A 125 0.10 -12.25 4.16
CA ARG A 125 1.39 -11.79 3.63
C ARG A 125 1.32 -10.32 3.26
N ILE A 126 2.36 -9.58 3.60
CA ILE A 126 2.58 -8.19 3.18
C ILE A 126 3.89 -8.13 2.40
N VAL A 127 3.83 -7.58 1.20
CA VAL A 127 4.99 -7.22 0.39
C VAL A 127 5.00 -5.71 0.23
N TYR A 128 6.09 -5.05 0.62
CA TYR A 128 6.22 -3.60 0.52
C TYR A 128 7.53 -3.21 -0.17
N ARG A 129 7.55 -2.01 -0.75
CA ARG A 129 8.74 -1.46 -1.41
C ARG A 129 9.54 -0.56 -0.49
N ASP A 130 8.94 0.53 -0.04
CA ASP A 130 9.61 1.57 0.73
C ASP A 130 9.45 1.33 2.23
N PRO A 131 10.55 1.28 3.00
CA PRO A 131 10.45 1.09 4.44
C PRO A 131 9.80 2.30 5.10
N TYR A 132 9.04 2.01 6.14
CA TYR A 132 8.46 3.00 7.04
C TYR A 132 8.65 2.49 8.47
N PRO A 133 9.68 2.95 9.18
CA PRO A 133 10.03 2.41 10.50
C PRO A 133 8.94 2.76 11.52
N ASP A 134 8.20 1.74 11.92
CA ASP A 134 7.19 1.78 12.98
C ASP A 134 7.37 0.53 13.84
N LYS A 135 8.12 0.68 14.95
CA LYS A 135 8.49 -0.44 15.81
C LYS A 135 7.28 -1.21 16.34
N LEU A 136 6.22 -0.53 16.72
CA LEU A 136 5.01 -1.18 17.22
C LEU A 136 4.30 -1.97 16.09
N ALA A 137 4.30 -1.44 14.87
CA ALA A 137 3.77 -2.18 13.71
C ALA A 137 4.56 -3.48 13.49
N GLU A 138 5.89 -3.41 13.52
CA GLU A 138 6.77 -4.56 13.34
C GLU A 138 6.54 -5.62 14.42
N GLU A 139 6.44 -5.21 15.70
CA GLU A 139 6.15 -6.10 16.82
C GLU A 139 4.80 -6.79 16.68
N MET A 140 3.75 -6.06 16.29
CA MET A 140 2.41 -6.62 16.10
C MET A 140 2.33 -7.58 14.91
N LEU A 141 2.94 -7.23 13.80
CA LEU A 141 2.99 -8.07 12.61
C LEU A 141 3.74 -9.38 12.90
N ALA A 142 4.87 -9.31 13.59
CA ALA A 142 5.63 -10.49 14.00
C ALA A 142 4.82 -11.38 14.96
N ALA A 143 4.16 -10.80 15.96
CA ALA A 143 3.34 -11.54 16.92
C ALA A 143 2.12 -12.22 16.27
N SER A 144 1.59 -11.67 15.17
CA SER A 144 0.48 -12.24 14.42
C SER A 144 0.86 -13.44 13.55
N GLY A 145 2.15 -13.68 13.33
CA GLY A 145 2.65 -14.71 12.40
C GLY A 145 2.52 -14.33 10.93
N MET A 146 2.23 -13.06 10.63
CA MET A 146 2.13 -12.57 9.26
C MET A 146 3.51 -12.56 8.58
N GLN A 147 3.56 -13.01 7.34
CA GLN A 147 4.77 -12.90 6.52
C GLN A 147 4.91 -11.46 6.01
N VAL A 148 6.03 -10.81 6.31
CA VAL A 148 6.29 -9.43 5.90
C VAL A 148 7.62 -9.38 5.16
N GLU A 149 7.59 -8.94 3.92
CA GLU A 149 8.75 -8.96 3.02
C GLU A 149 8.92 -7.60 2.33
N ARG A 150 10.17 -7.15 2.27
CA ARG A 150 10.54 -6.01 1.45
C ARG A 150 10.92 -6.48 0.06
N LEU A 151 10.38 -5.85 -0.96
CA LEU A 151 10.72 -6.11 -2.35
C LEU A 151 11.79 -5.12 -2.83
N ASP A 152 12.95 -5.63 -3.23
CA ASP A 152 14.03 -4.83 -3.80
C ASP A 152 13.88 -4.74 -5.32
N PHE A 153 13.90 -3.51 -5.85
CA PHE A 153 13.82 -3.21 -7.29
C PHE A 153 15.20 -3.07 -7.96
N ALA A 154 16.29 -3.25 -7.22
CA ALA A 154 17.63 -2.83 -7.62
C ALA A 154 18.23 -3.55 -8.85
N GLU A 155 17.64 -4.62 -9.40
CA GLU A 155 18.26 -5.37 -10.50
C GLU A 155 17.58 -5.20 -11.87
N GLN A 156 16.38 -4.65 -11.97
CA GLN A 156 15.67 -4.53 -13.26
C GLN A 156 15.74 -3.14 -13.91
N GLU A 157 15.97 -2.07 -13.18
CA GLU A 157 16.08 -0.73 -13.75
C GLU A 157 17.37 -0.50 -14.55
N LEU A 158 18.43 -1.26 -14.30
CA LEU A 158 19.69 -1.14 -15.02
C LEU A 158 19.67 -1.74 -16.44
N SER A 159 18.70 -2.57 -16.77
CA SER A 159 18.60 -3.19 -18.11
C SER A 159 17.86 -2.33 -19.14
N LEU A 160 17.13 -1.30 -18.73
CA LEU A 160 16.36 -0.43 -19.61
C LEU A 160 17.10 0.85 -20.05
N ILE A 161 18.32 1.10 -19.53
CA ILE A 161 19.11 2.30 -19.85
C ILE A 161 20.09 2.05 -21.01
N HIS A 162 20.14 0.86 -21.57
CA HIS A 162 21.00 0.52 -22.70
C HIS A 162 20.18 0.24 -23.98
N ILE A 163 19.49 1.26 -24.48
CA ILE A 163 19.11 1.38 -25.90
C ILE A 163 19.41 2.78 -26.38
#